data_1124da653376a5858393c2c094280fec
#
_entry.id   1124da653376a5858393c2c094280fec
#
_cell.length_a   1.000
_cell.length_b   1.000
_cell.length_c   1.000
_cell.angle_alpha   90.00
_cell.angle_beta   90.00
_cell.angle_gamma   90.00
#
_symmetry.space_group_name_H-M   'P 1'
#
loop_
_entity.id
_entity.type
_entity.pdbx_description
1 polymer ?
#
loop_
_entity_poly.entity_id
_entity_poly.type
_entity_poly.pdbx_seq_one_letter_code
_entity_poly.pdbx_strand_id
1 'polypeptide(L)'
;MTREECYAVVAEKDMPMTVYDMIVAMQEKYAERPAFRWVDDATKTVQEKTYGQFVEDIRKMTSYLQANVADVKGQRIVILSRTNYEYGVVTFGTVMAGAVIVTLNQKKTWPELEYELGLSEPALIFTDGIDYGYADELKAAYGDKLRPMNAYEGSAPAELANRIDTNALMMLMFTSGTTGRSKGVMLSEKNYFSAMRMYVAGQESVMRKAQDLAPKDMDKPFSHFTLVPMFHLSGFICYFAYGIQGWTLNLCADPRDLRRDMSMMHSDAMSTPPVLVEMIY
;
A
#
# COMPACT_ATOMS: atom_id res chain seq x y z
N MET A 1 -19.17 -2.92 18.52
CA MET A 1 -18.78 -4.30 18.19
C MET A 1 -17.74 -4.76 19.20
N THR A 2 -17.95 -5.90 19.82
CA THR A 2 -17.02 -6.51 20.76
C THR A 2 -15.87 -7.21 20.00
N ARG A 3 -14.80 -7.55 20.71
CA ARG A 3 -13.69 -8.32 20.14
C ARG A 3 -14.15 -9.70 19.65
N GLU A 4 -15.09 -10.32 20.35
CA GLU A 4 -15.67 -11.63 20.00
C GLU A 4 -16.50 -11.55 18.71
N GLU A 5 -17.31 -10.51 18.55
CA GLU A 5 -18.04 -10.26 17.28
C GLU A 5 -17.08 -10.06 16.09
N CYS A 6 -15.95 -9.38 16.28
CA CYS A 6 -14.92 -9.26 15.24
C CYS A 6 -14.31 -10.61 14.86
N TYR A 7 -13.97 -11.44 15.84
CA TYR A 7 -13.44 -12.78 15.57
C TYR A 7 -14.45 -13.67 14.84
N ALA A 8 -15.74 -13.58 15.18
CA ALA A 8 -16.79 -14.30 14.48
C ALA A 8 -16.87 -13.90 13.00
N VAL A 9 -16.82 -12.60 12.68
CA VAL A 9 -16.81 -12.11 11.28
C VAL A 9 -15.57 -12.58 10.53
N VAL A 10 -14.39 -12.57 11.16
CA VAL A 10 -13.15 -13.07 10.55
C VAL A 10 -13.25 -14.55 10.19
N ALA A 11 -13.83 -15.36 11.08
CA ALA A 11 -14.01 -16.80 10.87
C ALA A 11 -15.08 -17.09 9.80
N GLU A 12 -16.24 -16.40 9.87
CA GLU A 12 -17.32 -16.53 8.90
C GLU A 12 -16.88 -16.23 7.45
N LYS A 13 -16.02 -15.22 7.28
CA LYS A 13 -15.58 -14.79 5.95
C LYS A 13 -14.35 -15.54 5.41
N ASP A 14 -13.82 -16.50 6.14
CA ASP A 14 -12.59 -17.21 5.76
C ASP A 14 -11.49 -16.23 5.29
N MET A 15 -11.23 -15.22 6.13
CA MET A 15 -10.30 -14.15 5.77
C MET A 15 -8.86 -14.68 5.67
N PRO A 16 -8.07 -14.24 4.68
CA PRO A 16 -6.67 -14.61 4.55
C PRO A 16 -5.90 -14.43 5.86
N MET A 17 -5.03 -15.39 6.16
CA MET A 17 -4.23 -15.38 7.40
C MET A 17 -2.88 -14.70 7.23
N THR A 18 -2.39 -14.63 6.00
CA THR A 18 -1.10 -14.07 5.62
C THR A 18 -1.21 -13.20 4.37
N VAL A 19 -0.18 -12.41 4.10
CA VAL A 19 -0.06 -11.65 2.83
C VAL A 19 -0.06 -12.62 1.64
N TYR A 20 0.61 -13.76 1.78
CA TYR A 20 0.61 -14.80 0.74
C TYR A 20 -0.81 -15.28 0.43
N ASP A 21 -1.58 -15.67 1.46
CA ASP A 21 -2.97 -16.14 1.29
C ASP A 21 -3.84 -15.05 0.66
N MET A 22 -3.61 -13.79 1.00
CA MET A 22 -4.32 -12.66 0.40
C MET A 22 -4.00 -12.51 -1.09
N ILE A 23 -2.73 -12.63 -1.49
CA ILE A 23 -2.33 -12.56 -2.91
C ILE A 23 -2.89 -13.75 -3.70
N VAL A 24 -2.92 -14.95 -3.10
CA VAL A 24 -3.58 -16.12 -3.70
C VAL A 24 -5.08 -15.86 -3.90
N ALA A 25 -5.76 -15.32 -2.88
CA ALA A 25 -7.18 -14.98 -2.99
C ALA A 25 -7.44 -13.89 -4.05
N MET A 26 -6.57 -12.90 -4.18
CA MET A 26 -6.63 -11.90 -5.26
C MET A 26 -6.60 -12.56 -6.64
N GLN A 27 -5.70 -13.55 -6.84
CA GLN A 27 -5.58 -14.27 -8.09
C GLN A 27 -6.76 -15.22 -8.37
N GLU A 28 -7.21 -15.95 -7.35
CA GLU A 28 -8.21 -17.02 -7.54
C GLU A 28 -9.65 -16.50 -7.52
N LYS A 29 -9.94 -15.52 -6.64
CA LYS A 29 -11.31 -15.06 -6.40
C LYS A 29 -11.63 -13.72 -7.09
N TYR A 30 -10.62 -12.88 -7.35
CA TYR A 30 -10.83 -11.49 -7.77
C TYR A 30 -10.09 -11.09 -9.04
N ALA A 31 -9.43 -12.00 -9.75
CA ALA A 31 -8.52 -11.68 -10.86
C ALA A 31 -9.06 -10.66 -11.86
N GLU A 32 -10.34 -10.80 -12.25
CA GLU A 32 -10.99 -9.95 -13.25
C GLU A 32 -11.58 -8.64 -12.66
N ARG A 33 -11.57 -8.48 -11.32
CA ARG A 33 -12.11 -7.29 -10.68
C ARG A 33 -11.11 -6.15 -10.76
N PRO A 34 -11.55 -4.90 -10.91
CA PRO A 34 -10.70 -3.73 -10.72
C PRO A 34 -10.10 -3.70 -9.32
N ALA A 35 -8.77 -3.64 -9.25
CA ALA A 35 -8.04 -3.49 -7.99
C ALA A 35 -7.73 -2.01 -7.72
N PHE A 36 -7.23 -1.31 -8.74
CA PHE A 36 -6.84 0.09 -8.64
C PHE A 36 -7.38 0.91 -9.79
N ARG A 37 -7.75 2.16 -9.49
CA ARG A 37 -8.04 3.20 -10.48
C ARG A 37 -7.33 4.49 -10.10
N TRP A 38 -6.91 5.24 -11.09
CA TRP A 38 -6.38 6.59 -10.93
C TRP A 38 -6.63 7.41 -12.20
N VAL A 39 -6.55 8.72 -12.09
CA VAL A 39 -6.60 9.60 -13.25
C VAL A 39 -5.17 9.85 -13.72
N ASP A 40 -4.87 9.50 -14.96
CA ASP A 40 -3.60 9.81 -15.58
C ASP A 40 -3.50 11.31 -15.91
N ASP A 41 -2.44 11.95 -15.45
CA ASP A 41 -2.29 13.41 -15.57
C ASP A 41 -2.01 13.89 -16.99
N ALA A 42 -1.44 13.05 -17.85
CA ALA A 42 -1.14 13.42 -19.23
C ALA A 42 -2.37 13.27 -20.13
N THR A 43 -3.08 12.16 -20.02
CA THR A 43 -4.23 11.84 -20.88
C THR A 43 -5.56 12.34 -20.33
N LYS A 44 -5.62 12.68 -19.02
CA LYS A 44 -6.84 13.05 -18.29
C LYS A 44 -7.93 11.97 -18.39
N THR A 45 -7.52 10.70 -18.41
CA THR A 45 -8.41 9.54 -18.46
C THR A 45 -8.23 8.68 -17.22
N VAL A 46 -9.28 7.95 -16.84
CA VAL A 46 -9.21 6.96 -15.77
C VAL A 46 -8.43 5.75 -16.29
N GLN A 47 -7.36 5.42 -15.59
CA GLN A 47 -6.62 4.19 -15.77
C GLN A 47 -7.10 3.16 -14.75
N GLU A 48 -6.99 1.89 -15.10
CA GLU A 48 -7.42 0.79 -14.26
C GLU A 48 -6.44 -0.38 -14.34
N LYS A 49 -6.26 -1.06 -13.22
CA LYS A 49 -5.57 -2.36 -13.12
C LYS A 49 -6.46 -3.35 -12.39
N THR A 50 -6.59 -4.56 -12.95
CA THR A 50 -7.31 -5.66 -12.28
C THR A 50 -6.44 -6.32 -11.21
N TYR A 51 -7.04 -7.13 -10.34
CA TYR A 51 -6.30 -7.91 -9.36
C TYR A 51 -5.33 -8.90 -10.00
N GLY A 52 -5.72 -9.55 -11.11
CA GLY A 52 -4.84 -10.45 -11.86
C GLY A 52 -3.59 -9.73 -12.38
N GLN A 53 -3.75 -8.53 -12.96
CA GLN A 53 -2.63 -7.70 -13.39
C GLN A 53 -1.77 -7.24 -12.21
N PHE A 54 -2.39 -6.89 -11.10
CA PHE A 54 -1.66 -6.49 -9.90
C PHE A 54 -0.82 -7.63 -9.32
N VAL A 55 -1.37 -8.85 -9.24
CA VAL A 55 -0.63 -10.04 -8.80
C VAL A 55 0.52 -10.36 -9.75
N GLU A 56 0.32 -10.22 -11.06
CA GLU A 56 1.41 -10.40 -12.03
C GLU A 56 2.54 -9.38 -11.81
N ASP A 57 2.18 -8.11 -11.60
CA ASP A 57 3.16 -7.04 -11.37
C ASP A 57 3.88 -7.22 -10.01
N ILE A 58 3.20 -7.72 -8.96
CA ILE A 58 3.83 -8.14 -7.69
C ILE A 58 4.87 -9.24 -7.94
N ARG A 59 4.54 -10.25 -8.74
CA ARG A 59 5.45 -11.35 -9.08
C ARG A 59 6.67 -10.87 -9.85
N LYS A 60 6.50 -9.93 -10.79
CA LYS A 60 7.62 -9.27 -11.51
C LYS A 60 8.52 -8.49 -10.55
N MET A 61 7.92 -7.72 -9.62
CA MET A 61 8.70 -6.99 -8.60
C MET A 61 9.45 -7.95 -7.68
N THR A 62 8.84 -9.07 -7.29
CA THR A 62 9.51 -10.12 -6.49
C THR A 62 10.75 -10.64 -7.19
N SER A 63 10.65 -11.02 -8.48
CA SER A 63 11.79 -11.44 -9.30
C SER A 63 12.85 -10.35 -9.45
N TYR A 64 12.40 -9.11 -9.68
CA TYR A 64 13.30 -7.96 -9.79
C TYR A 64 14.17 -7.81 -8.53
N LEU A 65 13.55 -7.86 -7.36
CA LEU A 65 14.27 -7.74 -6.09
C LEU A 65 15.22 -8.92 -5.86
N GLN A 66 14.80 -10.14 -6.16
CA GLN A 66 15.66 -11.34 -6.05
C GLN A 66 16.89 -11.28 -6.96
N ALA A 67 16.77 -10.64 -8.13
CA ALA A 67 17.87 -10.50 -9.09
C ALA A 67 18.81 -9.33 -8.76
N ASN A 68 18.31 -8.27 -8.12
CA ASN A 68 19.05 -7.01 -7.93
C ASN A 68 19.48 -6.74 -6.49
N VAL A 69 19.09 -7.57 -5.53
CA VAL A 69 19.46 -7.44 -4.11
C VAL A 69 20.06 -8.74 -3.63
N ALA A 70 21.34 -8.71 -3.29
CA ALA A 70 22.02 -9.87 -2.71
C ALA A 70 21.36 -10.23 -1.36
N ASP A 71 21.15 -11.55 -1.13
CA ASP A 71 20.53 -12.05 0.08
C ASP A 71 19.29 -11.24 0.50
N VAL A 72 18.35 -11.07 -0.43
CA VAL A 72 17.19 -10.17 -0.35
C VAL A 72 16.39 -10.30 0.95
N LYS A 73 16.37 -11.48 1.58
CA LYS A 73 15.62 -11.72 2.81
C LYS A 73 16.12 -10.82 3.95
N GLY A 74 15.19 -10.05 4.52
CA GLY A 74 15.46 -9.09 5.60
C GLY A 74 16.15 -7.80 5.16
N GLN A 75 16.48 -7.64 3.87
CA GLN A 75 16.99 -6.38 3.34
C GLN A 75 15.90 -5.30 3.33
N ARG A 76 16.27 -4.03 3.56
CA ARG A 76 15.32 -2.92 3.62
C ARG A 76 15.15 -2.30 2.25
N ILE A 77 13.90 -2.28 1.78
CA ILE A 77 13.50 -1.67 0.52
C ILE A 77 12.69 -0.42 0.87
N VAL A 78 13.24 0.74 0.55
CA VAL A 78 12.62 2.04 0.85
C VAL A 78 11.72 2.46 -0.30
N ILE A 79 10.53 2.99 0.04
CA ILE A 79 9.67 3.74 -0.87
C ILE A 79 9.69 5.21 -0.44
N LEU A 80 10.12 6.07 -1.37
CA LEU A 80 10.15 7.52 -1.24
C LEU A 80 9.37 8.12 -2.43
N SER A 81 8.05 8.03 -2.36
CA SER A 81 7.13 8.35 -3.46
C SER A 81 5.79 8.87 -2.93
N ARG A 82 5.09 9.65 -3.75
CA ARG A 82 3.67 9.93 -3.55
C ARG A 82 2.84 8.65 -3.79
N THR A 83 1.58 8.70 -3.37
CA THR A 83 0.62 7.62 -3.61
C THR A 83 0.45 7.37 -5.11
N ASN A 84 0.67 6.14 -5.57
CA ASN A 84 0.45 5.66 -6.92
C ASN A 84 0.22 4.15 -6.93
N TYR A 85 -0.07 3.58 -8.10
CA TYR A 85 -0.27 2.13 -8.28
C TYR A 85 0.98 1.33 -7.91
N GLU A 86 2.14 1.78 -8.38
CA GLU A 86 3.43 1.11 -8.18
C GLU A 86 3.82 1.02 -6.70
N TYR A 87 3.30 1.94 -5.86
CA TYR A 87 3.50 1.87 -4.41
C TYR A 87 3.02 0.54 -3.83
N GLY A 88 1.85 0.07 -4.27
CA GLY A 88 1.32 -1.25 -3.92
C GLY A 88 2.19 -2.38 -4.46
N VAL A 89 2.60 -2.29 -5.73
CA VAL A 89 3.45 -3.31 -6.38
C VAL A 89 4.77 -3.48 -5.65
N VAL A 90 5.47 -2.37 -5.37
CA VAL A 90 6.75 -2.39 -4.61
C VAL A 90 6.53 -2.95 -3.20
N THR A 91 5.45 -2.56 -2.52
CA THR A 91 5.12 -3.04 -1.19
C THR A 91 4.97 -4.56 -1.15
N PHE A 92 4.05 -5.10 -1.95
CA PHE A 92 3.76 -6.53 -1.91
C PHE A 92 4.87 -7.38 -2.52
N GLY A 93 5.54 -6.89 -3.57
CA GLY A 93 6.72 -7.56 -4.13
C GLY A 93 7.88 -7.65 -3.13
N THR A 94 8.07 -6.61 -2.30
CA THR A 94 9.05 -6.60 -1.21
C THR A 94 8.73 -7.67 -0.16
N VAL A 95 7.48 -7.73 0.29
CA VAL A 95 7.05 -8.74 1.29
C VAL A 95 7.20 -10.15 0.72
N MET A 96 6.80 -10.37 -0.53
CA MET A 96 6.91 -11.68 -1.20
C MET A 96 8.35 -12.11 -1.44
N ALA A 97 9.28 -11.16 -1.60
CA ALA A 97 10.71 -11.46 -1.65
C ALA A 97 11.32 -11.77 -0.27
N GLY A 98 10.55 -11.61 0.81
CA GLY A 98 11.02 -11.77 2.19
C GLY A 98 11.85 -10.59 2.70
N ALA A 99 11.79 -9.46 2.01
CA ALA A 99 12.45 -8.21 2.41
C ALA A 99 11.57 -7.36 3.34
N VAL A 100 12.14 -6.31 3.89
CA VAL A 100 11.48 -5.36 4.80
C VAL A 100 11.10 -4.11 4.05
N ILE A 101 9.82 -3.77 4.03
CA ILE A 101 9.35 -2.52 3.46
C ILE A 101 9.59 -1.36 4.42
N VAL A 102 10.14 -0.26 3.90
CA VAL A 102 10.33 0.99 4.65
C VAL A 102 9.62 2.11 3.91
N THR A 103 8.67 2.76 4.56
CA THR A 103 7.89 3.84 3.96
C THR A 103 8.31 5.17 4.55
N LEU A 104 8.75 6.11 3.70
CA LEU A 104 9.19 7.44 4.12
C LEU A 104 8.29 8.54 3.53
N ASN A 105 8.15 9.62 4.29
CA ASN A 105 7.44 10.80 3.81
C ASN A 105 8.35 11.62 2.89
N GLN A 106 8.06 11.60 1.61
CA GLN A 106 8.81 12.33 0.57
C GLN A 106 8.75 13.86 0.72
N LYS A 107 7.85 14.39 1.56
CA LYS A 107 7.74 15.84 1.82
C LYS A 107 8.59 16.33 2.99
N LYS A 108 9.38 15.45 3.62
CA LYS A 108 10.34 15.83 4.65
C LYS A 108 11.52 16.58 4.08
N THR A 109 12.21 17.33 4.94
CA THR A 109 13.48 17.97 4.60
C THR A 109 14.61 16.93 4.47
N TRP A 110 15.68 17.27 3.72
CA TRP A 110 16.80 16.35 3.55
C TRP A 110 17.42 15.89 4.89
N PRO A 111 17.69 16.74 5.90
CA PRO A 111 18.24 16.26 7.17
C PRO A 111 17.36 15.24 7.91
N GLU A 112 16.03 15.34 7.77
CA GLU A 112 15.10 14.35 8.34
C GLU A 112 15.15 13.04 7.58
N LEU A 113 15.16 13.11 6.24
CA LEU A 113 15.26 11.92 5.37
C LEU A 113 16.61 11.23 5.49
N GLU A 114 17.71 11.99 5.52
CA GLU A 114 19.06 11.46 5.71
C GLU A 114 19.16 10.65 7.02
N TYR A 115 18.57 11.17 8.09
CA TYR A 115 18.51 10.46 9.37
C TYR A 115 17.70 9.15 9.27
N GLU A 116 16.52 9.17 8.66
CA GLU A 116 15.66 7.99 8.51
C GLU A 116 16.27 6.97 7.55
N LEU A 117 16.86 7.41 6.45
CA LEU A 117 17.60 6.57 5.50
C LEU A 117 18.83 5.93 6.16
N GLY A 118 19.57 6.71 6.97
CA GLY A 118 20.71 6.21 7.73
C GLY A 118 20.32 5.11 8.71
N LEU A 119 19.19 5.26 9.41
CA LEU A 119 18.66 4.21 10.30
C LEU A 119 18.11 2.99 9.54
N SER A 120 17.60 3.20 8.35
CA SER A 120 17.02 2.14 7.54
C SER A 120 18.07 1.28 6.85
N GLU A 121 19.25 1.83 6.55
CA GLU A 121 20.32 1.17 5.77
C GLU A 121 19.76 0.48 4.52
N PRO A 122 19.16 1.23 3.55
CA PRO A 122 18.43 0.64 2.46
C PRO A 122 19.32 -0.15 1.50
N ALA A 123 18.83 -1.29 1.03
CA ALA A 123 19.43 -2.00 -0.11
C ALA A 123 19.04 -1.32 -1.43
N LEU A 124 17.77 -0.93 -1.58
CA LEU A 124 17.26 -0.13 -2.70
C LEU A 124 16.29 0.95 -2.19
N ILE A 125 16.17 2.03 -2.96
CA ILE A 125 15.24 3.14 -2.73
C ILE A 125 14.44 3.35 -4.02
N PHE A 126 13.14 3.13 -3.97
CA PHE A 126 12.23 3.40 -5.07
C PHE A 126 11.66 4.80 -4.98
N THR A 127 11.76 5.57 -6.08
CA THR A 127 11.30 6.96 -6.16
C THR A 127 10.39 7.19 -7.36
N ASP A 128 9.48 8.17 -7.26
CA ASP A 128 8.62 8.60 -8.37
C ASP A 128 9.31 9.60 -9.33
N GLY A 129 10.59 9.90 -9.10
CA GLY A 129 11.36 10.80 -9.92
C GLY A 129 11.01 12.28 -9.77
N ILE A 130 10.12 12.64 -8.85
CA ILE A 130 9.78 14.04 -8.57
C ILE A 130 10.84 14.65 -7.66
N ASP A 131 11.30 15.85 -8.02
CA ASP A 131 12.16 16.63 -7.13
C ASP A 131 11.33 17.31 -6.03
N TYR A 132 11.57 16.90 -4.81
CA TYR A 132 10.97 17.48 -3.60
C TYR A 132 11.91 18.51 -2.94
N GLY A 133 12.98 18.94 -3.61
CA GLY A 133 13.96 19.91 -3.14
C GLY A 133 15.19 19.29 -2.46
N TYR A 134 15.47 18.01 -2.72
CA TYR A 134 16.65 17.28 -2.20
C TYR A 134 17.17 16.22 -3.18
N ALA A 135 16.85 16.36 -4.48
CA ALA A 135 17.20 15.34 -5.48
C ALA A 135 18.72 15.17 -5.64
N ASP A 136 19.49 16.27 -5.56
CA ASP A 136 20.94 16.22 -5.69
C ASP A 136 21.59 15.57 -4.46
N GLU A 137 21.17 15.88 -3.26
CA GLU A 137 21.65 15.25 -2.02
C GLU A 137 21.33 13.77 -1.98
N LEU A 138 20.10 13.39 -2.33
CA LEU A 138 19.67 12.00 -2.38
C LEU A 138 20.50 11.21 -3.41
N LYS A 139 20.75 11.79 -4.59
CA LYS A 139 21.56 11.19 -5.64
C LYS A 139 23.03 11.08 -5.23
N ALA A 140 23.57 12.08 -4.55
CA ALA A 140 24.97 12.06 -4.07
C ALA A 140 25.17 10.97 -3.02
N ALA A 141 24.21 10.77 -2.11
CA ALA A 141 24.32 9.83 -1.00
C ALA A 141 23.94 8.39 -1.38
N TYR A 142 22.96 8.19 -2.29
CA TYR A 142 22.34 6.89 -2.57
C TYR A 142 22.13 6.60 -4.07
N GLY A 143 22.82 7.29 -4.97
CA GLY A 143 22.56 7.21 -6.42
C GLY A 143 22.59 5.80 -7.00
N ASP A 144 23.49 4.95 -6.54
CA ASP A 144 23.61 3.54 -6.93
C ASP A 144 22.42 2.68 -6.47
N LYS A 145 21.70 3.09 -5.43
CA LYS A 145 20.53 2.40 -4.86
C LYS A 145 19.20 2.92 -5.37
N LEU A 146 19.16 4.05 -6.08
CA LEU A 146 17.92 4.63 -6.58
C LEU A 146 17.34 3.83 -7.74
N ARG A 147 16.03 3.61 -7.69
CA ARG A 147 15.27 2.92 -8.76
C ARG A 147 13.95 3.64 -9.02
N PRO A 148 13.51 3.72 -10.27
CA PRO A 148 12.15 4.19 -10.56
C PRO A 148 11.12 3.18 -10.06
N MET A 149 9.93 3.66 -9.72
CA MET A 149 8.86 2.82 -9.15
C MET A 149 8.48 1.65 -10.05
N ASN A 150 8.59 1.79 -11.36
CA ASN A 150 8.28 0.77 -12.37
C ASN A 150 9.48 -0.07 -12.84
N ALA A 151 10.60 -0.09 -12.12
CA ALA A 151 11.83 -0.81 -12.50
C ALA A 151 11.62 -2.32 -12.76
N TYR A 152 10.52 -2.89 -12.28
CA TYR A 152 10.17 -4.30 -12.41
C TYR A 152 9.57 -4.70 -13.77
N GLU A 153 9.11 -3.76 -14.60
CA GLU A 153 8.30 -4.03 -15.80
C GLU A 153 8.96 -5.01 -16.78
N GLY A 154 10.28 -4.98 -16.89
CA GLY A 154 11.05 -5.89 -17.75
C GLY A 154 11.33 -7.27 -17.15
N SER A 155 10.90 -7.56 -15.91
CA SER A 155 11.20 -8.81 -15.22
C SER A 155 10.17 -9.88 -15.57
N ALA A 156 10.62 -11.16 -15.64
CA ALA A 156 9.70 -12.29 -15.69
C ALA A 156 9.01 -12.45 -14.33
N PRO A 157 7.73 -12.84 -14.27
CA PRO A 157 7.04 -13.02 -13.01
C PRO A 157 7.59 -14.24 -12.22
N ALA A 158 7.88 -14.04 -10.92
CA ALA A 158 8.29 -15.12 -10.03
C ALA A 158 7.16 -16.15 -9.85
N GLU A 159 7.50 -17.37 -9.49
CA GLU A 159 6.52 -18.32 -8.99
C GLU A 159 5.96 -17.84 -7.63
N LEU A 160 4.64 -17.94 -7.46
CA LEU A 160 4.01 -17.69 -6.17
C LEU A 160 4.38 -18.82 -5.21
N ALA A 161 5.18 -18.50 -4.22
CA ALA A 161 5.57 -19.43 -3.17
C ALA A 161 5.49 -18.73 -1.81
N ASN A 162 4.95 -19.43 -0.81
CA ASN A 162 4.93 -18.91 0.55
C ASN A 162 6.34 -19.00 1.16
N ARG A 163 7.05 -17.89 1.15
CA ARG A 163 8.42 -17.75 1.70
C ARG A 163 8.45 -16.82 2.90
N ILE A 164 7.29 -16.39 3.39
CA ILE A 164 7.15 -15.38 4.43
C ILE A 164 7.31 -16.06 5.80
N ASP A 165 8.26 -15.56 6.60
CA ASP A 165 8.27 -15.80 8.02
C ASP A 165 7.42 -14.75 8.71
N THR A 166 6.21 -15.13 9.13
CA THR A 166 5.21 -14.21 9.69
C THR A 166 5.66 -13.53 11.00
N ASN A 167 6.70 -14.06 11.67
CA ASN A 167 7.27 -13.45 12.88
C ASN A 167 8.45 -12.52 12.57
N ALA A 168 9.03 -12.61 11.35
CA ALA A 168 10.10 -11.71 10.94
C ALA A 168 9.61 -10.27 10.77
N LEU A 169 10.55 -9.34 10.79
CA LEU A 169 10.26 -7.94 10.47
C LEU A 169 9.77 -7.84 9.02
N MET A 170 8.56 -7.32 8.83
CA MET A 170 7.96 -7.08 7.52
C MET A 170 8.07 -5.61 7.11
N MET A 171 7.89 -4.71 8.09
CA MET A 171 7.76 -3.29 7.83
C MET A 171 8.45 -2.46 8.89
N LEU A 172 9.06 -1.36 8.44
CA LEU A 172 9.59 -0.28 9.28
C LEU A 172 8.90 1.03 8.89
N MET A 173 8.15 1.62 9.81
CA MET A 173 7.48 2.90 9.62
C MET A 173 8.01 3.94 10.58
N PHE A 174 8.24 5.15 10.10
CA PHE A 174 8.73 6.24 10.94
C PHE A 174 7.58 7.10 11.48
N THR A 175 7.62 7.38 12.77
CA THR A 175 6.67 8.28 13.44
C THR A 175 7.37 9.55 13.88
N SER A 176 6.66 10.68 13.86
CA SER A 176 7.13 11.91 14.49
C SER A 176 7.24 11.68 16.00
N GLY A 177 8.44 11.47 16.49
CA GLY A 177 8.66 11.24 17.92
C GLY A 177 8.29 12.49 18.73
N THR A 178 7.60 12.31 19.86
CA THR A 178 7.31 13.38 20.83
C THR A 178 8.59 14.01 21.41
N THR A 179 9.75 13.41 21.18
CA THR A 179 11.08 13.81 21.68
C THR A 179 11.96 14.48 20.62
N GLY A 180 11.41 14.86 19.46
CA GLY A 180 12.08 15.66 18.44
C GLY A 180 12.72 14.90 17.27
N ARG A 181 13.06 13.61 17.41
CA ARG A 181 13.55 12.77 16.28
C ARG A 181 12.60 11.63 15.95
N SER A 182 12.48 11.32 14.68
CA SER A 182 11.69 10.18 14.19
C SER A 182 12.16 8.86 14.82
N LYS A 183 11.19 7.99 15.13
CA LYS A 183 11.44 6.62 15.61
C LYS A 183 10.89 5.61 14.62
N GLY A 184 11.66 4.59 14.31
CA GLY A 184 11.23 3.48 13.49
C GLY A 184 10.40 2.47 14.29
N VAL A 185 9.14 2.30 13.92
CA VAL A 185 8.25 1.27 14.46
C VAL A 185 8.42 0.00 13.64
N MET A 186 8.79 -1.09 14.29
CA MET A 186 9.04 -2.39 13.69
C MET A 186 7.78 -3.26 13.77
N LEU A 187 7.28 -3.71 12.62
CA LEU A 187 6.06 -4.51 12.54
C LEU A 187 6.36 -5.83 11.82
N SER A 188 6.02 -6.96 12.46
CA SER A 188 6.00 -8.24 11.77
C SER A 188 4.72 -8.38 10.95
N GLU A 189 4.71 -9.29 9.97
CA GLU A 189 3.50 -9.62 9.22
C GLU A 189 2.38 -10.04 10.16
N LYS A 190 2.66 -10.92 11.11
CA LYS A 190 1.69 -11.40 12.10
C LYS A 190 1.01 -10.27 12.88
N ASN A 191 1.78 -9.29 13.33
CA ASN A 191 1.23 -8.14 14.06
C ASN A 191 0.33 -7.30 13.16
N TYR A 192 0.86 -6.95 11.98
CA TYR A 192 0.17 -6.06 11.06
C TYR A 192 -1.09 -6.72 10.50
N PHE A 193 -0.96 -7.95 9.99
CA PHE A 193 -2.05 -8.64 9.32
C PHE A 193 -3.18 -9.02 10.27
N SER A 194 -2.87 -9.36 11.53
CA SER A 194 -3.88 -9.56 12.57
C SER A 194 -4.69 -8.29 12.83
N ALA A 195 -4.04 -7.13 12.88
CA ALA A 195 -4.72 -5.85 13.03
C ALA A 195 -5.59 -5.52 11.80
N MET A 196 -5.12 -5.84 10.59
CA MET A 196 -5.89 -5.62 9.35
C MET A 196 -7.18 -6.45 9.31
N ARG A 197 -7.12 -7.70 9.71
CA ARG A 197 -8.32 -8.55 9.78
C ARG A 197 -9.36 -7.99 10.75
N MET A 198 -8.94 -7.48 11.89
CA MET A 198 -9.83 -6.82 12.86
C MET A 198 -10.41 -5.52 12.30
N TYR A 199 -9.61 -4.75 11.54
CA TYR A 199 -10.08 -3.55 10.86
C TYR A 199 -11.14 -3.87 9.80
N VAL A 200 -10.91 -4.89 8.95
CA VAL A 200 -11.86 -5.35 7.93
C VAL A 200 -13.16 -5.84 8.58
N ALA A 201 -13.07 -6.62 9.66
CA ALA A 201 -14.25 -7.05 10.42
C ALA A 201 -15.06 -5.87 10.99
N GLY A 202 -14.34 -4.81 11.44
CA GLY A 202 -14.96 -3.56 11.88
C GLY A 202 -15.71 -2.83 10.76
N GLN A 203 -15.06 -2.69 9.61
CA GLN A 203 -15.69 -2.11 8.42
C GLN A 203 -16.93 -2.87 7.99
N GLU A 204 -16.86 -4.19 7.93
CA GLU A 204 -17.99 -5.06 7.60
C GLU A 204 -19.21 -4.80 8.47
N SER A 205 -19.00 -4.70 9.80
CA SER A 205 -20.10 -4.41 10.72
C SER A 205 -20.72 -3.03 10.48
N VAL A 206 -19.90 -2.02 10.17
CA VAL A 206 -20.40 -0.68 9.84
C VAL A 206 -21.19 -0.71 8.53
N MET A 207 -20.68 -1.41 7.50
CA MET A 207 -21.33 -1.53 6.20
C MET A 207 -22.67 -2.27 6.30
N ARG A 208 -22.77 -3.35 7.07
CA ARG A 208 -24.04 -4.07 7.32
C ARG A 208 -25.09 -3.16 7.96
N LYS A 209 -24.69 -2.32 8.92
CA LYS A 209 -25.61 -1.33 9.54
C LYS A 209 -26.00 -0.20 8.58
N ALA A 210 -25.06 0.25 7.74
CA ALA A 210 -25.33 1.29 6.75
C ALA A 210 -26.27 0.81 5.63
N GLN A 211 -26.28 -0.49 5.34
CA GLN A 211 -27.15 -1.11 4.33
C GLN A 211 -28.63 -0.96 4.67
N ASP A 212 -28.97 -0.95 5.96
CA ASP A 212 -30.35 -0.70 6.43
C ASP A 212 -30.81 0.73 6.11
N LEU A 213 -29.86 1.68 6.00
CA LEU A 213 -30.12 3.09 5.72
C LEU A 213 -30.09 3.41 4.20
N ALA A 214 -29.25 2.71 3.45
CA ALA A 214 -29.11 2.88 2.01
C ALA A 214 -28.80 1.52 1.37
N PRO A 215 -29.83 0.72 1.03
CA PRO A 215 -29.65 -0.59 0.41
C PRO A 215 -28.78 -0.49 -0.87
N LYS A 216 -27.71 -1.25 -0.90
CA LYS A 216 -26.78 -1.36 -2.02
C LYS A 216 -26.64 -2.82 -2.41
N ASP A 217 -26.46 -3.05 -3.70
CA ASP A 217 -26.10 -4.37 -4.20
C ASP A 217 -24.69 -4.75 -3.70
N MET A 218 -24.65 -5.57 -2.65
CA MET A 218 -23.39 -6.01 -2.01
C MET A 218 -22.63 -7.05 -2.84
N ASP A 219 -23.24 -7.58 -3.90
CA ASP A 219 -22.55 -8.46 -4.84
C ASP A 219 -21.66 -7.70 -5.82
N LYS A 220 -21.85 -6.39 -5.93
CA LYS A 220 -20.97 -5.53 -6.73
C LYS A 220 -19.71 -5.19 -5.97
N PRO A 221 -18.56 -5.17 -6.65
CA PRO A 221 -17.32 -4.70 -6.05
C PRO A 221 -17.48 -3.28 -5.51
N PHE A 222 -17.11 -3.10 -4.25
CA PHE A 222 -17.13 -1.79 -3.61
C PHE A 222 -15.89 -1.00 -4.04
N SER A 223 -16.04 0.31 -4.24
CA SER A 223 -14.92 1.19 -4.60
C SER A 223 -14.68 2.25 -3.53
N HIS A 224 -13.42 2.45 -3.20
CA HIS A 224 -13.00 3.35 -2.15
C HIS A 224 -12.00 4.38 -2.66
N PHE A 225 -12.29 5.65 -2.43
CA PHE A 225 -11.41 6.75 -2.76
C PHE A 225 -10.48 7.08 -1.59
N THR A 226 -9.18 7.19 -1.84
CA THR A 226 -8.21 7.56 -0.82
C THR A 226 -7.32 8.73 -1.23
N LEU A 227 -7.20 9.66 -0.28
CA LEU A 227 -6.22 10.76 -0.27
C LEU A 227 -5.20 10.59 0.85
N VAL A 228 -5.35 9.53 1.65
CA VAL A 228 -4.43 9.33 2.78
C VAL A 228 -3.08 8.88 2.22
N PRO A 229 -1.99 9.58 2.57
CA PRO A 229 -0.66 9.21 2.08
C PRO A 229 -0.26 7.80 2.51
N MET A 230 0.31 7.03 1.58
CA MET A 230 0.66 5.63 1.81
C MET A 230 1.85 5.41 2.76
N PHE A 231 2.64 6.44 3.03
CA PHE A 231 3.68 6.37 4.08
C PHE A 231 3.11 6.45 5.51
N HIS A 232 1.84 6.80 5.68
CA HIS A 232 1.11 6.70 6.95
C HIS A 232 0.44 5.34 7.11
N LEU A 233 0.39 4.82 8.34
CA LEU A 233 -0.27 3.57 8.65
C LEU A 233 -1.72 3.52 8.15
N SER A 234 -2.47 4.61 8.29
CA SER A 234 -3.87 4.71 7.82
C SER A 234 -4.02 4.59 6.31
N GLY A 235 -3.11 5.15 5.52
CA GLY A 235 -3.08 4.97 4.07
C GLY A 235 -2.64 3.57 3.68
N PHE A 236 -1.59 3.08 4.32
CA PHE A 236 -1.06 1.75 4.09
C PHE A 236 -2.07 0.63 4.38
N ILE A 237 -2.92 0.81 5.40
CA ILE A 237 -4.05 -0.07 5.71
C ILE A 237 -4.96 -0.29 4.50
N CYS A 238 -5.20 0.73 3.67
CA CYS A 238 -6.11 0.64 2.55
C CYS A 238 -5.71 -0.45 1.54
N TYR A 239 -4.42 -0.60 1.22
CA TYR A 239 -3.97 -1.65 0.30
C TYR A 239 -4.32 -3.06 0.81
N PHE A 240 -4.10 -3.31 2.08
CA PHE A 240 -4.36 -4.62 2.68
C PHE A 240 -5.85 -4.86 2.90
N ALA A 241 -6.57 -3.89 3.49
CA ALA A 241 -7.98 -4.03 3.80
C ALA A 241 -8.82 -4.26 2.55
N TYR A 242 -8.54 -3.51 1.47
CA TYR A 242 -9.30 -3.67 0.23
C TYR A 242 -8.86 -4.88 -0.58
N GLY A 243 -7.57 -5.23 -0.52
CA GLY A 243 -7.06 -6.48 -1.08
C GLY A 243 -7.70 -7.73 -0.47
N ILE A 244 -7.91 -7.75 0.85
CA ILE A 244 -8.62 -8.83 1.56
C ILE A 244 -10.07 -8.95 1.07
N GLN A 245 -10.72 -7.83 0.76
CA GLN A 245 -12.14 -7.77 0.40
C GLN A 245 -12.40 -7.84 -1.11
N GLY A 246 -11.38 -7.77 -1.94
CA GLY A 246 -11.53 -7.67 -3.39
C GLY A 246 -12.23 -6.39 -3.85
N TRP A 247 -12.02 -5.28 -3.12
CA TRP A 247 -12.58 -3.96 -3.42
C TRP A 247 -11.64 -3.15 -4.32
N THR A 248 -12.19 -2.16 -5.02
CA THR A 248 -11.39 -1.25 -5.86
C THR A 248 -10.87 -0.09 -5.03
N LEU A 249 -9.57 0.19 -5.10
CA LEU A 249 -8.95 1.37 -4.51
C LEU A 249 -8.73 2.46 -5.56
N ASN A 250 -9.47 3.56 -5.44
CA ASN A 250 -9.33 4.75 -6.28
C ASN A 250 -8.29 5.68 -5.66
N LEU A 251 -7.15 5.84 -6.35
CA LEU A 251 -6.00 6.59 -5.87
C LEU A 251 -6.06 8.04 -6.35
N CYS A 252 -5.89 8.98 -5.42
CA CYS A 252 -5.63 10.38 -5.74
C CYS A 252 -4.27 10.76 -5.13
N ALA A 253 -3.32 11.12 -5.98
CA ALA A 253 -1.96 11.40 -5.57
C ALA A 253 -1.78 12.82 -5.01
N ASP A 254 -2.62 13.76 -5.43
CA ASP A 254 -2.53 15.17 -5.08
C ASP A 254 -3.91 15.71 -4.63
N PRO A 255 -4.01 16.30 -3.43
CA PRO A 255 -5.25 16.91 -2.95
C PRO A 255 -5.82 18.00 -3.87
N ARG A 256 -4.99 18.64 -4.70
CA ARG A 256 -5.43 19.65 -5.67
C ARG A 256 -6.31 19.07 -6.77
N ASP A 257 -6.16 17.77 -7.05
CA ASP A 257 -6.92 17.03 -8.06
C ASP A 257 -8.19 16.38 -7.52
N LEU A 258 -8.46 16.50 -6.21
CA LEU A 258 -9.55 15.84 -5.50
C LEU A 258 -10.91 15.93 -6.24
N ARG A 259 -11.33 17.13 -6.62
CA ARG A 259 -12.65 17.34 -7.27
C ARG A 259 -12.73 16.66 -8.62
N ARG A 260 -11.64 16.75 -9.43
CA ARG A 260 -11.55 16.09 -10.73
C ARG A 260 -11.65 14.57 -10.56
N ASP A 261 -10.78 14.02 -9.73
CA ASP A 261 -10.64 12.58 -9.57
C ASP A 261 -11.90 11.93 -8.98
N MET A 262 -12.52 12.57 -7.99
CA MET A 262 -13.81 12.13 -7.44
C MET A 262 -14.91 12.11 -8.50
N SER A 263 -15.00 13.18 -9.34
CA SER A 263 -16.02 13.26 -10.38
C SER A 263 -15.83 12.24 -11.50
N MET A 264 -14.60 11.76 -11.73
CA MET A 264 -14.30 10.80 -12.78
C MET A 264 -14.38 9.34 -12.30
N MET A 265 -14.04 9.06 -11.03
CA MET A 265 -13.95 7.68 -10.53
C MET A 265 -15.22 7.20 -9.79
N HIS A 266 -16.16 8.08 -9.43
CA HIS A 266 -17.46 7.75 -8.82
C HIS A 266 -17.39 6.71 -7.71
N SER A 267 -16.61 6.99 -6.68
CA SER A 267 -16.35 6.05 -5.58
C SER A 267 -17.54 5.89 -4.63
N ASP A 268 -17.69 4.70 -4.05
CA ASP A 268 -18.78 4.40 -3.11
C ASP A 268 -18.51 4.94 -1.70
N ALA A 269 -17.25 5.05 -1.32
CA ALA A 269 -16.82 5.61 -0.05
C ALA A 269 -15.47 6.34 -0.19
N MET A 270 -15.10 7.11 0.82
CA MET A 270 -13.86 7.87 0.85
C MET A 270 -13.22 7.83 2.24
N SER A 271 -11.88 7.67 2.25
CA SER A 271 -11.05 7.99 3.41
C SER A 271 -10.25 9.25 3.15
N THR A 272 -10.41 10.24 4.01
CA THR A 272 -9.71 11.50 3.90
C THR A 272 -9.31 12.03 5.29
N PRO A 273 -8.19 12.75 5.42
CA PRO A 273 -7.89 13.46 6.65
C PRO A 273 -8.96 14.49 7.01
N PRO A 274 -9.28 14.74 8.28
CA PRO A 274 -10.32 15.68 8.71
C PRO A 274 -10.21 17.06 8.07
N VAL A 275 -8.99 17.58 7.92
CA VAL A 275 -8.72 18.88 7.30
C VAL A 275 -9.26 18.98 5.86
N LEU A 276 -9.32 17.90 5.11
CA LEU A 276 -9.86 17.91 3.74
C LEU A 276 -11.38 17.86 3.72
N VAL A 277 -12.02 17.33 4.77
CA VAL A 277 -13.49 17.40 4.91
C VAL A 277 -13.93 18.85 4.98
N GLU A 278 -13.20 19.69 5.75
CA GLU A 278 -13.47 21.13 5.86
C GLU A 278 -13.28 21.89 4.53
N MET A 279 -12.48 21.35 3.60
CA MET A 279 -12.29 21.95 2.26
C MET A 279 -13.40 21.59 1.26
N ILE A 280 -14.18 20.56 1.55
CA ILE A 280 -15.28 20.09 0.68
C ILE A 280 -16.58 20.83 1.04
N TYR A 281 -16.73 21.24 2.27
CA TYR A 281 -17.86 22.02 2.78
C TYR A 281 -17.53 23.52 2.81
#